data_abf703a263243f4ba156e0d739b53b7c
#
_entry.id   abf703a263243f4ba156e0d739b53b7c
#
_cell.length_a   1.000
_cell.length_b   1.000
_cell.length_c   1.000
_cell.angle_alpha   90.00
_cell.angle_beta   90.00
_cell.angle_gamma   90.00
#
_symmetry.space_group_name_H-M   'P 1'
#
loop_
_entity.id
_entity.type
_entity.pdbx_description
1 polymer ?
#
loop_
_entity_poly.entity_id
_entity_poly.type
_entity_poly.pdbx_seq_one_letter_code
_entity_poly.pdbx_strand_id
1 'polypeptide(L)'
;YTAISGTQGICPAGWHVPTRAEFEVLTDFLGGESSCGGKMKTSGTIEAGTGLWHTPNTGATNESGFTGIPAGMRDAGTTFMHMGYNADFFTSDEYSAGMAWGRNLYYGGITVRDEYFDKRYGWSVRCLKNE
;
A
#
# COMPACT_ATOMS: atom_id res chain seq x y z
N TYR A 1 -6.99 -8.59 -8.43
CA TYR A 1 -7.55 -7.36 -9.01
C TYR A 1 -9.02 -7.49 -9.44
N THR A 2 -9.46 -8.66 -9.85
CA THR A 2 -10.87 -8.91 -10.23
C THR A 2 -11.86 -8.49 -9.12
N ALA A 3 -11.50 -8.67 -7.85
CA ALA A 3 -12.32 -8.22 -6.72
C ALA A 3 -12.45 -6.69 -6.63
N ILE A 4 -11.47 -5.95 -7.16
CA ILE A 4 -11.46 -4.48 -7.19
C ILE A 4 -12.37 -3.96 -8.31
N SER A 5 -12.28 -4.58 -9.50
CA SER A 5 -12.99 -4.15 -10.72
C SER A 5 -14.39 -4.77 -10.87
N GLY A 6 -14.77 -5.70 -10.01
CA GLY A 6 -16.07 -6.37 -10.05
C GLY A 6 -17.23 -5.44 -9.66
N THR A 7 -18.41 -5.73 -10.20
CA THR A 7 -19.65 -4.93 -9.95
C THR A 7 -20.05 -4.88 -8.49
N GLN A 8 -19.67 -5.89 -7.69
CA GLN A 8 -19.97 -5.97 -6.27
C GLN A 8 -19.00 -5.15 -5.42
N GLY A 9 -17.79 -4.86 -5.97
CA GLY A 9 -16.73 -4.15 -5.27
C GLY A 9 -16.18 -4.92 -4.05
N ILE A 10 -15.02 -4.51 -3.56
CA ILE A 10 -14.38 -5.07 -2.36
C ILE A 10 -14.59 -4.17 -1.13
N CYS A 11 -14.88 -2.90 -1.35
CA CYS A 11 -15.11 -1.93 -0.28
C CYS A 11 -16.56 -1.93 0.20
N PRO A 12 -16.82 -1.58 1.47
CA PRO A 12 -18.19 -1.42 1.99
C PRO A 12 -18.97 -0.35 1.24
N ALA A 13 -20.30 -0.37 1.36
CA ALA A 13 -21.15 0.67 0.80
C ALA A 13 -20.72 2.07 1.32
N GLY A 14 -20.61 3.04 0.42
CA GLY A 14 -20.10 4.38 0.73
C GLY A 14 -18.57 4.49 0.78
N TRP A 15 -17.86 3.46 0.36
CA TRP A 15 -16.40 3.43 0.26
C TRP A 15 -15.97 2.90 -1.11
N HIS A 16 -14.78 3.27 -1.56
CA HIS A 16 -14.21 2.79 -2.82
C HIS A 16 -12.71 2.49 -2.67
N VAL A 17 -12.17 1.75 -3.63
CA VAL A 17 -10.72 1.58 -3.75
C VAL A 17 -10.14 2.86 -4.33
N PRO A 18 -9.16 3.51 -3.66
CA PRO A 18 -8.62 4.77 -4.13
C PRO A 18 -8.06 4.67 -5.55
N THR A 19 -8.24 5.72 -6.31
CA THR A 19 -7.53 5.95 -7.55
C THR A 19 -6.06 6.29 -7.29
N ARG A 20 -5.24 6.21 -8.33
CA ARG A 20 -3.85 6.69 -8.29
C ARG A 20 -3.78 8.18 -7.91
N ALA A 21 -4.67 9.00 -8.47
CA ALA A 21 -4.74 10.42 -8.19
C ALA A 21 -5.13 10.73 -6.72
N GLU A 22 -6.03 9.96 -6.13
CA GLU A 22 -6.40 10.13 -4.71
C GLU A 22 -5.25 9.78 -3.77
N PHE A 23 -4.45 8.74 -4.09
CA PHE A 23 -3.21 8.48 -3.37
C PHE A 23 -2.20 9.63 -3.53
N GLU A 24 -2.12 10.23 -4.71
CA GLU A 24 -1.25 11.38 -4.99
C GLU A 24 -1.62 12.58 -4.10
N VAL A 25 -2.92 12.88 -3.94
CA VAL A 25 -3.39 13.91 -3.00
C VAL A 25 -2.91 13.64 -1.58
N LEU A 26 -2.97 12.40 -1.11
CA LEU A 26 -2.48 12.03 0.23
C LEU A 26 -0.96 12.22 0.34
N THR A 27 -0.20 11.71 -0.63
CA THR A 27 1.27 11.82 -0.59
C THR A 27 1.75 13.26 -0.70
N ASP A 28 1.11 14.08 -1.52
CA ASP A 28 1.40 15.51 -1.64
C ASP A 28 1.13 16.26 -0.33
N PHE A 29 -0.01 15.98 0.30
CA PHE A 29 -0.36 16.55 1.61
C PHE A 29 0.69 16.20 2.68
N LEU A 30 1.28 15.02 2.61
CA LEU A 30 2.29 14.53 3.55
C LEU A 30 3.72 14.99 3.23
N GLY A 31 3.92 15.78 2.17
CA GLY A 31 5.22 16.34 1.79
C GLY A 31 5.88 15.69 0.56
N GLY A 32 5.12 14.95 -0.21
CA GLY A 32 5.53 14.33 -1.47
C GLY A 32 6.01 12.88 -1.34
N GLU A 33 5.88 12.14 -2.44
CA GLU A 33 6.19 10.70 -2.52
C GLU A 33 7.62 10.36 -2.07
N SER A 34 8.57 11.24 -2.32
CA SER A 34 9.99 11.01 -2.00
C SER A 34 10.29 10.95 -0.50
N SER A 35 9.38 11.44 0.36
CA SER A 35 9.66 11.62 1.80
C SER A 35 8.54 11.16 2.75
N CYS A 36 7.33 10.92 2.25
CA CYS A 36 6.17 10.71 3.11
C CYS A 36 5.97 9.26 3.60
N GLY A 37 6.70 8.29 3.06
CA GLY A 37 6.48 6.88 3.37
C GLY A 37 6.68 6.53 4.86
N GLY A 38 7.63 7.19 5.53
CA GLY A 38 7.82 7.02 6.98
C GLY A 38 6.60 7.47 7.79
N LYS A 39 5.95 8.55 7.36
CA LYS A 39 4.73 9.08 7.99
C LYS A 39 3.52 8.15 7.86
N MET A 40 3.55 7.24 6.89
CA MET A 40 2.47 6.30 6.59
C MET A 40 2.68 4.90 7.19
N LYS A 41 3.90 4.55 7.59
CA LYS A 41 4.23 3.23 8.18
C LYS A 41 3.97 3.21 9.67
N THR A 42 3.48 2.06 10.18
CA THR A 42 3.49 1.80 11.62
C THR A 42 4.92 1.80 12.15
N SER A 43 5.12 2.35 13.35
CA SER A 43 6.43 2.39 14.01
C SER A 43 6.80 1.04 14.63
N GLY A 44 8.06 0.93 15.05
CA GLY A 44 8.61 -0.26 15.69
C GLY A 44 9.11 -1.31 14.70
N THR A 45 9.80 -2.33 15.21
CA THR A 45 10.37 -3.41 14.42
C THR A 45 10.14 -4.78 15.04
N ILE A 46 10.17 -5.82 14.21
CA ILE A 46 10.06 -7.22 14.64
C ILE A 46 11.23 -7.56 15.57
N GLU A 47 12.44 -7.17 15.17
CA GLU A 47 13.67 -7.48 15.91
C GLU A 47 13.71 -6.84 17.30
N ALA A 48 13.07 -5.68 17.46
CA ALA A 48 12.91 -5.03 18.75
C ALA A 48 11.69 -5.50 19.54
N GLY A 49 10.83 -6.33 18.95
CA GLY A 49 9.56 -6.77 19.55
C GLY A 49 8.52 -5.65 19.70
N THR A 50 8.64 -4.57 18.92
CA THR A 50 7.83 -3.34 19.07
C THR A 50 6.93 -3.06 17.86
N GLY A 51 7.04 -3.82 16.77
CA GLY A 51 6.29 -3.58 15.55
C GLY A 51 6.30 -4.77 14.60
N LEU A 52 5.76 -4.54 13.40
CA LEU A 52 5.57 -5.56 12.36
C LEU A 52 6.56 -5.45 11.21
N TRP A 53 7.30 -4.35 11.12
CA TRP A 53 8.30 -4.12 10.08
C TRP A 53 9.64 -4.71 10.47
N HIS A 54 10.41 -5.19 9.50
CA HIS A 54 11.82 -5.51 9.73
C HIS A 54 12.65 -4.24 9.92
N THR A 55 13.76 -4.37 10.66
CA THR A 55 14.78 -3.31 10.80
C THR A 55 15.35 -2.95 9.42
N PRO A 56 15.55 -1.66 9.08
CA PRO A 56 15.52 -0.49 9.99
C PRO A 56 14.16 0.21 10.13
N ASN A 57 13.13 -0.14 9.37
CA ASN A 57 11.86 0.59 9.31
C ASN A 57 12.06 2.11 9.23
N THR A 58 12.82 2.55 8.23
CA THR A 58 13.39 3.89 8.12
C THR A 58 12.31 4.97 8.17
N GLY A 59 12.48 5.92 9.10
CA GLY A 59 11.64 7.10 9.23
C GLY A 59 10.20 6.85 9.65
N ALA A 60 9.86 5.65 10.14
CA ALA A 60 8.49 5.29 10.49
C ALA A 60 8.00 6.02 11.74
N THR A 61 6.98 6.85 11.58
CA THR A 61 6.33 7.61 12.67
C THR A 61 4.84 7.38 12.74
N ASN A 62 4.22 6.96 11.64
CA ASN A 62 2.76 6.86 11.49
C ASN A 62 2.01 8.17 11.81
N GLU A 63 2.65 9.31 11.72
CA GLU A 63 2.02 10.60 12.07
C GLU A 63 0.80 10.94 11.21
N SER A 64 0.69 10.36 10.01
CA SER A 64 -0.47 10.51 9.15
C SER A 64 -1.71 9.73 9.62
N GLY A 65 -1.55 8.77 10.53
CA GLY A 65 -2.60 7.82 10.88
C GLY A 65 -2.96 6.81 9.78
N PHE A 66 -2.21 6.76 8.69
CA PHE A 66 -2.45 5.79 7.62
C PHE A 66 -2.28 4.34 8.11
N THR A 67 -1.37 4.10 9.04
CA THR A 67 -1.15 2.81 9.71
C THR A 67 -0.83 1.69 8.70
N GLY A 68 0.10 1.95 7.80
CA GLY A 68 0.57 0.97 6.83
C GLY A 68 1.31 -0.17 7.52
N ILE A 69 0.78 -1.38 7.41
CA ILE A 69 1.40 -2.60 7.94
C ILE A 69 2.06 -3.39 6.81
N PRO A 70 3.20 -4.05 7.04
CA PRO A 70 3.96 -4.74 6.00
C PRO A 70 3.38 -6.13 5.72
N ALA A 71 2.19 -6.18 5.15
CA ALA A 71 1.50 -7.42 4.85
C ALA A 71 2.16 -8.23 3.70
N GLY A 72 3.08 -7.60 2.95
CA GLY A 72 3.67 -8.22 1.77
C GLY A 72 2.68 -8.40 0.64
N MET A 73 2.92 -9.40 -0.17
CA MET A 73 2.08 -9.72 -1.33
C MET A 73 2.01 -11.23 -1.58
N ARG A 74 1.07 -11.65 -2.43
CA ARG A 74 1.03 -12.96 -3.06
C ARG A 74 1.36 -12.80 -4.55
N ASP A 75 2.24 -13.64 -5.09
CA ASP A 75 2.56 -13.63 -6.52
C ASP A 75 1.41 -14.21 -7.38
N ALA A 76 1.61 -14.24 -8.69
CA ALA A 76 0.63 -14.78 -9.64
C ALA A 76 0.38 -16.29 -9.48
N GLY A 77 1.28 -16.99 -8.79
CA GLY A 77 1.11 -18.37 -8.34
C GLY A 77 0.36 -18.43 -7.01
N THR A 78 0.98 -19.01 -6.01
CA THR A 78 0.41 -19.14 -4.65
C THR A 78 1.39 -18.74 -3.55
N THR A 79 2.53 -18.14 -3.91
CA THR A 79 3.60 -17.82 -2.96
C THR A 79 3.35 -16.47 -2.31
N PHE A 80 3.32 -16.46 -0.99
CA PHE A 80 3.32 -15.24 -0.19
C PHE A 80 4.76 -14.81 0.07
N MET A 81 5.05 -13.51 -0.09
CA MET A 81 6.39 -12.96 0.05
C MET A 81 6.39 -11.53 0.59
N HIS A 82 7.54 -11.08 1.04
CA HIS A 82 7.81 -9.71 1.51
C HIS A 82 7.02 -9.28 2.76
N MET A 83 6.40 -10.21 3.50
CA MET A 83 5.82 -9.88 4.80
C MET A 83 6.90 -9.36 5.75
N GLY A 84 6.64 -8.24 6.41
CA GLY A 84 7.62 -7.52 7.23
C GLY A 84 8.47 -6.51 6.46
N TYR A 85 8.53 -6.60 5.13
CA TYR A 85 9.38 -5.76 4.27
C TYR A 85 8.60 -4.73 3.46
N ASN A 86 7.44 -5.11 2.96
CA ASN A 86 6.64 -4.27 2.06
C ASN A 86 5.18 -4.17 2.51
N ALA A 87 4.60 -2.99 2.30
CA ALA A 87 3.16 -2.79 2.31
C ALA A 87 2.74 -2.36 0.90
N ASP A 88 2.11 -3.27 0.19
CA ASP A 88 1.72 -3.10 -1.21
C ASP A 88 0.21 -2.90 -1.30
N PHE A 89 -0.24 -1.81 -1.94
CA PHE A 89 -1.64 -1.45 -2.07
C PHE A 89 -2.02 -1.26 -3.53
N PHE A 90 -3.07 -1.93 -3.99
CA PHE A 90 -3.66 -1.62 -5.29
C PHE A 90 -4.40 -0.28 -5.28
N THR A 91 -4.35 0.39 -6.42
CA THR A 91 -5.33 1.43 -6.79
C THR A 91 -6.41 0.82 -7.68
N SER A 92 -7.47 1.59 -7.94
CA SER A 92 -8.50 1.18 -8.91
C SER A 92 -8.08 1.39 -10.37
N ASP A 93 -6.94 2.04 -10.61
CA ASP A 93 -6.49 2.35 -11.96
C ASP A 93 -5.74 1.21 -12.61
N GLU A 94 -6.12 0.91 -13.84
CA GLU A 94 -5.39 0.00 -14.70
C GLU A 94 -4.20 0.71 -15.36
N TYR A 95 -3.06 0.02 -15.41
CA TYR A 95 -1.93 0.42 -16.25
C TYR A 95 -2.08 -0.15 -17.68
N SER A 96 -2.54 -1.39 -17.79
CA SER A 96 -2.80 -2.10 -19.03
C SER A 96 -3.81 -3.23 -18.80
N ALA A 97 -4.17 -3.97 -19.85
CA ALA A 97 -5.07 -5.11 -19.73
C ALA A 97 -4.64 -6.13 -18.66
N GLY A 98 -3.34 -6.36 -18.50
CA GLY A 98 -2.78 -7.32 -17.53
C GLY A 98 -2.21 -6.70 -16.26
N MET A 99 -2.10 -5.37 -16.18
CA MET A 99 -1.41 -4.68 -15.09
C MET A 99 -2.26 -3.57 -14.48
N ALA A 100 -2.08 -3.33 -13.17
CA ALA A 100 -2.73 -2.27 -12.42
C ALA A 100 -1.71 -1.45 -11.63
N TRP A 101 -2.02 -0.17 -11.40
CA TRP A 101 -1.22 0.70 -10.57
C TRP A 101 -1.39 0.37 -9.09
N GLY A 102 -0.34 0.64 -8.33
CA GLY A 102 -0.35 0.50 -6.88
C GLY A 102 0.68 1.38 -6.21
N ARG A 103 0.65 1.35 -4.89
CA ARG A 103 1.58 2.08 -4.01
C ARG A 103 2.33 1.10 -3.14
N ASN A 104 3.62 1.30 -3.00
CA ASN A 104 4.48 0.49 -2.16
C ASN A 104 5.14 1.34 -1.08
N LEU A 105 5.07 0.86 0.16
CA LEU A 105 5.87 1.31 1.29
C LEU A 105 6.93 0.24 1.57
N TYR A 106 8.16 0.68 1.81
CA TYR A 106 9.30 -0.21 1.96
C TYR A 106 9.98 -0.01 3.31
N TYR A 107 10.41 -1.10 3.96
CA TYR A 107 11.02 -1.06 5.30
C TYR A 107 12.31 -0.24 5.35
N GLY A 108 13.11 -0.25 4.29
CA GLY A 108 14.42 0.39 4.22
C GLY A 108 14.40 1.83 3.70
N GLY A 109 13.22 2.45 3.48
CA GLY A 109 13.14 3.78 2.89
C GLY A 109 11.93 4.59 3.33
N ILE A 110 11.93 5.87 2.92
CA ILE A 110 10.87 6.83 3.20
C ILE A 110 10.07 7.24 1.95
N THR A 111 10.42 6.69 0.79
CA THR A 111 9.72 6.94 -0.46
C THR A 111 8.47 6.09 -0.54
N VAL A 112 7.36 6.68 -0.97
CA VAL A 112 6.19 5.93 -1.45
C VAL A 112 6.40 5.69 -2.94
N ARG A 113 6.49 4.42 -3.34
CA ARG A 113 6.72 4.07 -4.74
C ARG A 113 5.40 3.98 -5.47
N ASP A 114 5.35 4.59 -6.64
CA ASP A 114 4.27 4.46 -7.60
C ASP A 114 4.68 3.38 -8.62
N GLU A 115 4.07 2.21 -8.52
CA GLU A 115 4.46 1.02 -9.26
C GLU A 115 3.24 0.38 -9.93
N TYR A 116 3.47 -0.48 -10.92
CA TYR A 116 2.41 -1.27 -11.55
C TYR A 116 2.81 -2.75 -11.59
N PHE A 117 1.86 -3.61 -11.33
CA PHE A 117 2.08 -5.04 -11.24
C PHE A 117 0.96 -5.85 -11.91
N ASP A 118 1.26 -7.12 -12.12
CA ASP A 118 0.32 -8.09 -12.70
C ASP A 118 -0.96 -8.17 -11.84
N LYS A 119 -2.10 -8.04 -12.47
CA LYS A 119 -3.43 -8.12 -11.83
C LYS A 119 -3.72 -9.45 -11.14
N ARG A 120 -2.93 -10.50 -11.43
CA ARG A 120 -3.01 -11.79 -10.75
C ARG A 120 -2.34 -11.79 -9.38
N TYR A 121 -1.53 -10.78 -9.05
CA TYR A 121 -0.94 -10.62 -7.73
C TYR A 121 -2.02 -10.30 -6.68
N GLY A 122 -1.78 -10.73 -5.46
CA GLY A 122 -2.58 -10.37 -4.30
C GLY A 122 -1.87 -9.28 -3.51
N TRP A 123 -2.35 -8.05 -3.61
CA TRP A 123 -1.92 -6.90 -2.83
C TRP A 123 -3.02 -6.47 -1.87
N SER A 124 -2.65 -5.71 -0.86
CA SER A 124 -3.61 -5.12 0.06
C SER A 124 -4.52 -4.11 -0.63
N VAL A 125 -5.69 -3.89 -0.05
CA VAL A 125 -6.61 -2.84 -0.45
C VAL A 125 -6.91 -1.96 0.75
N ARG A 126 -6.86 -0.65 0.53
CA ARG A 126 -7.27 0.35 1.49
C ARG A 126 -8.46 1.11 0.90
N CYS A 127 -9.62 0.97 1.50
CA CYS A 127 -10.79 1.69 1.04
C CYS A 127 -10.76 3.16 1.50
N LEU A 128 -11.23 4.05 0.65
CA LEU A 128 -11.43 5.47 0.92
C LEU A 128 -12.93 5.74 1.01
N LYS A 129 -13.35 6.56 1.98
CA LYS A 129 -14.75 6.96 2.12
C LYS A 129 -15.14 7.90 1.00
N ASN A 130 -16.33 7.69 0.42
CA ASN A 130 -16.89 8.61 -0.57
C ASN A 130 -17.22 9.97 0.11
N GLU A 131 -17.07 11.04 -0.62
CA GLU A 131 -17.49 12.39 -0.21
C GLU A 131 -19.00 12.50 -0.09
#